data_8bb10b883d1e1899989dc0d70ad02f46
#
_entry.id   8bb10b883d1e1899989dc0d70ad02f46
#
_cell.length_a   1.000
_cell.length_b   1.000
_cell.length_c   1.000
_cell.angle_alpha   90.00
_cell.angle_beta   90.00
_cell.angle_gamma   90.00
#
_symmetry.space_group_name_H-M   'P 1'
#
loop_
_entity.id
_entity.type
_entity.pdbx_description
1 polymer ?
#
loop_
_entity_poly.entity_id
_entity_poly.type
_entity_poly.pdbx_seq_one_letter_code
_entity_poly.pdbx_strand_id
1 'polypeptide(L)'
;MTLKRLLLAAGAAATLAALAQPKGAGDLHAKGQARSTPNTALTLDDKALYMEHCASCHGESGDGKGNEELERPARSFLLGGYSYGNTQKAVRRSVIHGIPGTPMPAFGATLGTDEINAVADYVISLGPPGTIVQPGESVLVVEDRPVVVKGMMPAYEQGAFREPRSLIVGFPSGTTFQFRAEDSRLLTVRQGEFLDRRDWGGRGGSELQPLGTLTWKASRASRDFTEFVDAESGQGLRRRVRRTEIKGDDVWLHFDLLDEGGTRVGGGQEFLSFLIVNDIPVPMRAILGSGESRAVKLRKLPGKESQADDSMDVTTTSDGLVACVLDDAPNMRIYLHAPAWTPSLAAAFDASLRKKD
;
A
#
# COMPACT_ATOMS: atom_id res chain seq x y z
N MET A 1 24.08 -3.17 -22.18
CA MET A 1 22.66 -3.57 -22.34
C MET A 1 21.76 -2.40 -21.95
N THR A 2 20.81 -1.96 -22.76
CA THR A 2 20.00 -0.76 -22.43
C THR A 2 18.76 -1.17 -21.66
N LEU A 3 18.26 -0.30 -20.76
CA LEU A 3 16.96 -0.46 -20.07
C LEU A 3 15.85 -0.94 -21.04
N LYS A 4 15.88 -0.46 -22.28
CA LYS A 4 15.01 -0.85 -23.37
C LYS A 4 15.04 -2.37 -23.67
N ARG A 5 16.15 -3.05 -23.42
CA ARG A 5 16.31 -4.49 -23.58
C ARG A 5 15.64 -5.31 -22.47
N LEU A 6 15.78 -4.91 -21.23
CA LEU A 6 15.12 -5.55 -20.10
C LEU A 6 13.59 -5.41 -20.18
N LEU A 7 13.12 -4.22 -20.56
CA LEU A 7 11.71 -3.85 -20.61
C LEU A 7 10.93 -4.54 -21.73
N LEU A 8 11.58 -4.82 -22.87
CA LEU A 8 10.97 -5.58 -23.98
C LEU A 8 10.92 -7.09 -23.70
N ALA A 9 11.82 -7.58 -22.85
CA ALA A 9 11.83 -9.00 -22.45
C ALA A 9 10.68 -9.36 -21.51
N ALA A 10 10.21 -8.41 -20.70
CA ALA A 10 9.10 -8.62 -19.76
C ALA A 10 7.71 -8.63 -20.44
N GLY A 11 7.54 -7.95 -21.58
CA GLY A 11 6.26 -7.86 -22.30
C GLY A 11 5.89 -9.08 -23.16
N ALA A 12 6.76 -10.09 -23.29
CA ALA A 12 6.51 -11.22 -24.19
C ALA A 12 6.01 -12.52 -23.51
N ALA A 13 5.75 -12.48 -22.19
CA ALA A 13 5.44 -13.68 -21.38
C ALA A 13 3.94 -13.94 -21.13
N ALA A 14 3.04 -13.20 -21.77
CA ALA A 14 1.60 -13.32 -21.49
C ALA A 14 0.85 -14.15 -22.52
N THR A 15 1.21 -15.43 -22.67
CA THR A 15 0.26 -16.45 -23.18
C THR A 15 0.06 -17.46 -22.05
N LEU A 16 -0.80 -17.14 -21.10
CA LEU A 16 -1.25 -18.07 -20.07
C LEU A 16 -2.25 -19.06 -20.67
N ALA A 17 -1.86 -20.32 -20.72
CA ALA A 17 -2.83 -21.41 -20.80
C ALA A 17 -3.59 -21.48 -19.47
N ALA A 18 -4.92 -21.41 -19.54
CA ALA A 18 -5.80 -21.54 -18.39
C ALA A 18 -5.60 -22.90 -17.70
N LEU A 19 -5.00 -22.89 -16.52
CA LEU A 19 -4.94 -24.05 -15.64
C LEU A 19 -6.21 -24.08 -14.78
N ALA A 20 -6.97 -25.15 -14.97
CA ALA A 20 -8.18 -25.44 -14.23
C ALA A 20 -7.91 -25.53 -12.72
N GLN A 21 -8.69 -24.80 -11.94
CA GLN A 21 -8.65 -24.85 -10.48
C GLN A 21 -9.32 -26.13 -9.96
N PRO A 22 -8.78 -26.82 -8.97
CA PRO A 22 -9.50 -27.85 -8.27
C PRO A 22 -10.56 -27.27 -7.34
N LYS A 23 -11.81 -27.65 -7.54
CA LYS A 23 -12.90 -27.42 -6.60
C LYS A 23 -12.66 -28.32 -5.37
N GLY A 24 -12.42 -27.71 -4.23
CA GLY A 24 -12.38 -28.36 -2.93
C GLY A 24 -13.09 -27.51 -1.90
N ALA A 25 -14.35 -27.87 -1.61
CA ALA A 25 -15.12 -27.28 -0.54
C ALA A 25 -14.57 -27.74 0.83
N GLY A 26 -14.41 -26.83 1.74
CA GLY A 26 -14.17 -27.10 3.16
C GLY A 26 -14.81 -26.01 3.99
N ASP A 27 -16.03 -26.30 4.50
CA ASP A 27 -16.71 -25.50 5.49
C ASP A 27 -15.88 -25.37 6.75
N LEU A 28 -15.45 -24.17 7.07
CA LEU A 28 -15.01 -23.82 8.42
C LEU A 28 -15.93 -22.73 8.97
N HIS A 29 -16.75 -23.14 9.90
CA HIS A 29 -17.59 -22.29 10.74
C HIS A 29 -16.79 -21.13 11.35
N ALA A 30 -16.93 -19.93 10.83
CA ALA A 30 -16.61 -18.71 11.53
C ALA A 30 -17.66 -18.49 12.62
N LYS A 31 -17.29 -18.67 13.88
CA LYS A 31 -18.06 -18.21 15.03
C LYS A 31 -18.28 -16.71 14.89
N GLY A 32 -19.53 -16.33 14.78
CA GLY A 32 -19.97 -14.96 14.61
C GLY A 32 -19.40 -14.04 15.70
N GLN A 33 -18.75 -13.01 15.26
CA GLN A 33 -18.66 -11.78 16.05
C GLN A 33 -20.06 -11.18 16.10
N ALA A 34 -20.54 -11.00 17.32
CA ALA A 34 -21.84 -10.42 17.59
C ALA A 34 -22.00 -9.12 16.79
N ARG A 35 -23.02 -9.07 15.96
CA ARG A 35 -23.57 -7.86 15.40
C ARG A 35 -23.78 -6.87 16.54
N SER A 36 -23.02 -5.80 16.57
CA SER A 36 -23.48 -4.59 17.20
C SER A 36 -24.61 -4.07 16.32
N THR A 37 -25.83 -4.44 16.65
CA THR A 37 -27.01 -3.77 16.14
C THR A 37 -26.85 -2.28 16.46
N PRO A 38 -27.06 -1.37 15.50
CA PRO A 38 -27.27 0.01 15.83
C PRO A 38 -28.67 0.11 16.40
N ASN A 39 -28.82 -0.18 17.67
CA ASN A 39 -30.04 0.09 18.39
C ASN A 39 -29.67 0.75 19.71
N THR A 40 -29.52 2.05 19.62
CA THR A 40 -29.76 2.85 20.79
C THR A 40 -30.59 4.04 20.31
N ALA A 41 -31.80 4.14 20.73
CA ALA A 41 -32.55 5.39 20.66
C ALA A 41 -31.61 6.44 21.25
N LEU A 42 -31.18 7.41 20.42
CA LEU A 42 -30.32 8.49 20.85
C LEU A 42 -30.97 9.19 22.04
N THR A 43 -30.25 9.32 23.11
CA THR A 43 -30.78 10.01 24.30
C THR A 43 -30.74 11.52 24.06
N LEU A 44 -31.56 12.28 24.78
CA LEU A 44 -31.51 13.74 24.73
C LEU A 44 -30.12 14.29 25.09
N ASP A 45 -29.38 13.53 25.89
CA ASP A 45 -28.05 13.89 26.35
C ASP A 45 -27.01 13.86 25.21
N ASP A 46 -27.08 12.92 24.28
CA ASP A 46 -26.19 12.82 23.12
C ASP A 46 -26.26 14.07 22.24
N LYS A 47 -27.52 14.52 21.98
CA LYS A 47 -27.76 15.76 21.23
C LYS A 47 -27.35 16.98 22.01
N ALA A 48 -27.60 17.03 23.31
CA ALA A 48 -27.22 18.16 24.18
C ALA A 48 -25.69 18.35 24.17
N LEU A 49 -24.94 17.28 24.34
CA LEU A 49 -23.48 17.30 24.25
C LEU A 49 -22.98 17.79 22.88
N TYR A 50 -23.62 17.36 21.80
CA TYR A 50 -23.28 17.84 20.47
C TYR A 50 -23.55 19.34 20.32
N MET A 51 -24.71 19.82 20.79
CA MET A 51 -25.07 21.22 20.70
C MET A 51 -24.12 22.11 21.50
N GLU A 52 -23.68 21.64 22.68
CA GLU A 52 -22.77 22.36 23.55
C GLU A 52 -21.33 22.48 23.00
N HIS A 53 -20.80 21.37 22.44
CA HIS A 53 -19.39 21.28 22.14
C HIS A 53 -19.04 21.28 20.63
N CYS A 54 -19.99 21.01 19.76
CA CYS A 54 -19.73 20.75 18.34
C CYS A 54 -20.47 21.66 17.37
N ALA A 55 -21.70 22.05 17.73
CA ALA A 55 -22.63 22.75 16.85
C ALA A 55 -22.12 24.15 16.43
N SER A 56 -21.34 24.83 17.27
CA SER A 56 -20.76 26.15 16.94
C SER A 56 -19.94 26.14 15.65
N CYS A 57 -19.23 25.04 15.38
CA CYS A 57 -18.44 24.85 14.17
C CYS A 57 -19.20 24.02 13.11
N HIS A 58 -19.84 22.93 13.52
CA HIS A 58 -20.43 21.95 12.60
C HIS A 58 -21.88 22.21 12.22
N GLY A 59 -22.52 23.24 12.80
CA GLY A 59 -23.93 23.55 12.62
C GLY A 59 -24.84 22.66 13.46
N GLU A 60 -26.01 23.17 13.86
CA GLU A 60 -26.99 22.44 14.69
C GLU A 60 -27.47 21.15 14.02
N SER A 61 -27.58 21.16 12.70
CA SER A 61 -27.96 20.01 11.89
C SER A 61 -26.78 19.12 11.45
N GLY A 62 -25.55 19.52 11.75
CA GLY A 62 -24.35 18.83 11.26
C GLY A 62 -24.00 19.12 9.79
N ASP A 63 -24.52 20.21 9.24
CA ASP A 63 -24.32 20.61 7.83
C ASP A 63 -22.96 21.29 7.56
N GLY A 64 -22.16 21.54 8.61
CA GLY A 64 -20.87 22.21 8.53
C GLY A 64 -20.97 23.74 8.53
N LYS A 65 -22.15 24.30 8.79
CA LYS A 65 -22.41 25.75 8.77
C LYS A 65 -22.70 26.23 10.19
N GLY A 66 -21.70 26.15 11.06
CA GLY A 66 -21.75 26.73 12.39
C GLY A 66 -21.58 28.24 12.38
N ASN A 67 -21.63 28.82 13.57
CA ASN A 67 -21.51 30.28 13.77
C ASN A 67 -20.05 30.75 13.90
N GLU A 68 -19.11 29.82 14.02
CA GLU A 68 -17.69 30.14 14.09
C GLU A 68 -17.12 30.49 12.73
N GLU A 69 -16.42 31.63 12.64
CA GLU A 69 -15.62 31.98 11.44
C GLU A 69 -14.35 31.14 11.41
N LEU A 70 -14.32 30.16 10.50
CA LEU A 70 -13.19 29.26 10.34
C LEU A 70 -12.48 29.56 9.01
N GLU A 71 -11.15 29.59 9.00
CA GLU A 71 -10.34 29.67 7.77
C GLU A 71 -10.71 28.55 6.77
N ARG A 72 -11.12 27.41 7.29
CA ARG A 72 -11.60 26.27 6.54
C ARG A 72 -12.94 25.85 7.12
N PRO A 73 -14.01 25.78 6.30
CA PRO A 73 -15.33 25.35 6.77
C PRO A 73 -15.27 23.97 7.45
N ALA A 74 -16.02 23.82 8.53
CA ALA A 74 -16.20 22.55 9.19
C ALA A 74 -16.85 21.54 8.23
N ARG A 75 -16.59 20.28 8.45
CA ARG A 75 -17.10 19.23 7.58
C ARG A 75 -18.60 19.01 7.84
N SER A 76 -19.37 18.88 6.77
CA SER A 76 -20.77 18.44 6.86
C SER A 76 -20.83 16.94 7.14
N PHE A 77 -21.55 16.55 8.19
CA PHE A 77 -21.84 15.14 8.49
C PHE A 77 -22.95 14.60 7.59
N LEU A 78 -23.88 15.45 7.16
CA LEU A 78 -25.00 15.06 6.28
C LEU A 78 -24.53 14.45 4.95
N LEU A 79 -23.35 14.82 4.49
CA LEU A 79 -22.74 14.26 3.29
C LEU A 79 -21.92 12.99 3.56
N GLY A 80 -21.88 12.54 4.83
CA GLY A 80 -21.10 11.37 5.25
C GLY A 80 -19.58 11.51 5.06
N GLY A 81 -19.07 12.75 5.04
CA GLY A 81 -17.66 13.02 4.87
C GLY A 81 -16.92 13.05 6.20
N TYR A 82 -16.15 12.01 6.53
CA TYR A 82 -15.32 11.93 7.74
C TYR A 82 -13.84 11.86 7.38
N SER A 83 -12.97 12.50 8.17
CA SER A 83 -11.52 12.56 7.89
C SER A 83 -10.85 11.19 8.02
N TYR A 84 -11.31 10.37 8.97
CA TYR A 84 -10.73 9.06 9.28
C TYR A 84 -11.76 7.93 9.26
N GLY A 85 -12.91 8.15 8.63
CA GLY A 85 -14.02 7.20 8.53
C GLY A 85 -15.16 7.46 9.50
N ASN A 86 -16.30 6.82 9.23
CA ASN A 86 -17.57 6.99 9.94
C ASN A 86 -17.85 5.87 10.95
N THR A 87 -16.87 5.04 11.29
CA THR A 87 -17.03 4.07 12.38
C THR A 87 -16.97 4.81 13.72
N GLN A 88 -17.69 4.32 14.73
CA GLN A 88 -17.65 4.89 16.07
C GLN A 88 -16.20 5.07 16.55
N LYS A 89 -15.36 4.07 16.34
CA LYS A 89 -13.94 4.14 16.70
C LYS A 89 -13.16 5.26 15.99
N ALA A 90 -13.46 5.50 14.71
CA ALA A 90 -12.80 6.54 13.92
C ALA A 90 -13.26 7.94 14.35
N VAL A 91 -14.57 8.11 14.57
CA VAL A 91 -15.14 9.40 15.04
C VAL A 91 -14.64 9.70 16.45
N ARG A 92 -14.69 8.74 17.38
CA ARG A 92 -14.13 8.87 18.73
C ARG A 92 -12.67 9.33 18.70
N ARG A 93 -11.85 8.71 17.85
CA ARG A 93 -10.44 9.12 17.72
C ARG A 93 -10.31 10.57 17.30
N SER A 94 -11.14 11.02 16.34
CA SER A 94 -11.15 12.42 15.91
C SER A 94 -11.58 13.37 17.02
N VAL A 95 -12.57 12.99 17.83
CA VAL A 95 -13.01 13.78 18.99
C VAL A 95 -11.93 13.84 20.07
N ILE A 96 -11.32 12.68 20.40
CA ILE A 96 -10.28 12.61 21.45
C ILE A 96 -9.07 13.46 21.10
N HIS A 97 -8.55 13.33 19.89
CA HIS A 97 -7.25 13.88 19.50
C HIS A 97 -7.33 15.16 18.65
N GLY A 98 -8.53 15.56 18.25
CA GLY A 98 -8.67 16.58 17.23
C GLY A 98 -8.14 16.13 15.86
N ILE A 99 -8.03 17.08 14.95
CA ILE A 99 -7.47 16.83 13.60
C ILE A 99 -6.31 17.79 13.36
N PRO A 100 -5.06 17.33 13.47
CA PRO A 100 -3.88 18.17 13.30
C PRO A 100 -3.90 18.97 11.98
N GLY A 101 -3.51 20.24 12.06
CA GLY A 101 -3.52 21.15 10.91
C GLY A 101 -4.91 21.64 10.48
N THR A 102 -5.91 21.48 11.35
CA THR A 102 -7.26 22.01 11.17
C THR A 102 -7.74 22.70 12.44
N PRO A 103 -8.80 23.54 12.38
CA PRO A 103 -9.42 24.13 13.56
C PRO A 103 -10.09 23.15 14.52
N MET A 104 -10.26 21.86 14.16
CA MET A 104 -10.90 20.86 15.03
C MET A 104 -10.04 20.55 16.25
N PRO A 105 -10.43 20.97 17.46
CA PRO A 105 -9.64 20.78 18.67
C PRO A 105 -9.76 19.35 19.22
N ALA A 106 -8.91 19.02 20.19
CA ALA A 106 -8.95 17.78 20.96
C ALA A 106 -9.90 17.93 22.16
N PHE A 107 -10.85 17.03 22.32
CA PHE A 107 -11.80 17.02 23.44
C PHE A 107 -11.48 15.95 24.50
N GLY A 108 -10.41 15.15 24.30
CA GLY A 108 -10.09 14.05 25.20
C GLY A 108 -9.75 14.45 26.65
N ALA A 109 -9.40 15.74 26.90
CA ALA A 109 -9.20 16.29 28.24
C ALA A 109 -10.47 16.95 28.82
N THR A 110 -11.48 17.22 28.00
CA THR A 110 -12.69 17.96 28.36
C THR A 110 -13.89 17.02 28.56
N LEU A 111 -14.00 16.01 27.73
CA LEU A 111 -15.12 15.04 27.73
C LEU A 111 -14.67 13.69 28.27
N GLY A 112 -15.53 13.10 29.10
CA GLY A 112 -15.35 11.73 29.57
C GLY A 112 -15.59 10.68 28.46
N THR A 113 -15.21 9.44 28.74
CA THR A 113 -15.32 8.34 27.77
C THR A 113 -16.75 8.13 27.27
N ASP A 114 -17.74 8.18 28.16
CA ASP A 114 -19.13 7.96 27.82
C ASP A 114 -19.72 9.13 27.00
N GLU A 115 -19.33 10.37 27.34
CA GLU A 115 -19.71 11.57 26.59
C GLU A 115 -19.10 11.54 25.17
N ILE A 116 -17.86 11.12 25.02
CA ILE A 116 -17.22 10.93 23.70
C ILE A 116 -17.92 9.84 22.89
N ASN A 117 -18.38 8.77 23.53
CA ASN A 117 -19.17 7.73 22.86
C ASN A 117 -20.50 8.29 22.37
N ALA A 118 -21.22 8.99 23.24
CA ALA A 118 -22.52 9.59 22.95
C ALA A 118 -22.43 10.60 21.79
N VAL A 119 -21.47 11.52 21.84
CA VAL A 119 -21.22 12.46 20.74
C VAL A 119 -20.88 11.75 19.44
N ALA A 120 -20.05 10.70 19.49
CA ALA A 120 -19.66 9.96 18.30
C ALA A 120 -20.86 9.25 17.65
N ASP A 121 -21.74 8.65 18.46
CA ASP A 121 -22.96 7.99 17.99
C ASP A 121 -23.94 9.00 17.40
N TYR A 122 -24.13 10.15 18.05
CA TYR A 122 -24.95 11.23 17.52
C TYR A 122 -24.44 11.75 16.18
N VAL A 123 -23.15 12.06 16.07
CA VAL A 123 -22.53 12.53 14.82
C VAL A 123 -22.70 11.52 13.69
N ILE A 124 -22.56 10.22 13.97
CA ILE A 124 -22.80 9.17 12.98
C ILE A 124 -24.27 9.14 12.53
N SER A 125 -25.19 9.36 13.46
CA SER A 125 -26.62 9.35 13.15
C SER A 125 -27.08 10.52 12.26
N LEU A 126 -26.34 11.63 12.26
CA LEU A 126 -26.60 12.78 11.38
C LEU A 126 -26.25 12.47 9.91
N GLY A 127 -25.35 11.52 9.68
CA GLY A 127 -24.91 11.14 8.35
C GLY A 127 -25.91 10.21 7.63
N PRO A 128 -25.71 10.01 6.31
CA PRO A 128 -26.49 9.03 5.59
C PRO A 128 -26.27 7.64 6.19
N PRO A 129 -27.27 6.76 6.19
CA PRO A 129 -27.11 5.40 6.64
C PRO A 129 -25.90 4.77 5.93
N GLY A 130 -25.06 4.08 6.70
CA GLY A 130 -23.89 3.40 6.16
C GLY A 130 -24.32 2.40 5.08
N THR A 131 -23.62 2.39 3.96
CA THR A 131 -23.82 1.34 2.97
C THR A 131 -23.41 0.02 3.59
N ILE A 132 -24.36 -0.90 3.75
CA ILE A 132 -24.06 -2.26 4.21
C ILE A 132 -23.53 -3.00 3.00
N VAL A 133 -22.20 -3.23 2.98
CA VAL A 133 -21.57 -4.08 1.99
C VAL A 133 -21.58 -5.51 2.54
N GLN A 134 -22.19 -6.43 1.80
CA GLN A 134 -22.19 -7.83 2.20
C GLN A 134 -20.78 -8.43 2.03
N PRO A 135 -20.42 -9.44 2.83
CA PRO A 135 -19.15 -10.15 2.62
C PRO A 135 -19.04 -10.67 1.17
N GLY A 136 -17.96 -10.33 0.50
CA GLY A 136 -17.72 -10.71 -0.89
C GLY A 136 -18.14 -9.69 -1.96
N GLU A 137 -19.08 -8.79 -1.67
CA GLU A 137 -19.50 -7.75 -2.65
C GLU A 137 -18.40 -6.70 -2.91
N SER A 138 -17.47 -6.54 -2.01
CA SER A 138 -16.35 -5.60 -2.13
C SER A 138 -15.03 -6.26 -2.52
N VAL A 139 -15.04 -7.54 -2.86
CA VAL A 139 -13.84 -8.25 -3.34
C VAL A 139 -13.47 -7.76 -4.73
N LEU A 140 -12.25 -7.27 -4.87
CA LEU A 140 -11.68 -6.94 -6.16
C LEU A 140 -11.05 -8.18 -6.79
N VAL A 141 -11.47 -8.49 -8.00
CA VAL A 141 -10.89 -9.53 -8.83
C VAL A 141 -9.92 -8.88 -9.83
N VAL A 142 -8.75 -9.46 -9.98
CA VAL A 142 -7.79 -9.07 -11.02
C VAL A 142 -7.94 -10.06 -12.16
N GLU A 143 -8.54 -9.62 -13.26
CA GLU A 143 -8.89 -10.49 -14.38
C GLU A 143 -7.76 -10.53 -15.43
N ASP A 144 -7.80 -9.63 -16.40
CA ASP A 144 -6.98 -9.64 -17.61
C ASP A 144 -5.79 -8.66 -17.57
N ARG A 145 -5.77 -7.74 -16.62
CA ARG A 145 -4.73 -6.71 -16.47
C ARG A 145 -4.45 -6.38 -15.03
N PRO A 146 -3.26 -5.84 -14.70
CA PRO A 146 -2.94 -5.42 -13.36
C PRO A 146 -3.90 -4.36 -12.81
N VAL A 147 -4.13 -4.40 -11.50
CA VAL A 147 -4.97 -3.43 -10.78
C VAL A 147 -4.12 -2.75 -9.71
N VAL A 148 -4.23 -1.43 -9.62
CA VAL A 148 -3.53 -0.62 -8.62
C VAL A 148 -4.54 0.01 -7.68
N VAL A 149 -4.38 -0.24 -6.38
CA VAL A 149 -5.24 0.27 -5.31
C VAL A 149 -4.41 1.05 -4.30
N LYS A 150 -4.98 2.13 -3.78
CA LYS A 150 -4.42 2.86 -2.64
C LYS A 150 -5.37 2.74 -1.46
N GLY A 151 -4.82 2.52 -0.27
CA GLY A 151 -5.63 2.44 0.94
C GLY A 151 -4.82 2.11 2.18
N MET A 152 -5.51 2.06 3.30
CA MET A 152 -4.93 1.64 4.56
C MET A 152 -4.88 0.11 4.62
N MET A 153 -3.72 -0.44 4.96
CA MET A 153 -3.53 -1.87 5.12
C MET A 153 -3.35 -2.25 6.59
N PRO A 154 -3.85 -3.41 7.02
CA PRO A 154 -3.57 -3.93 8.36
C PRO A 154 -2.07 -4.20 8.54
N ALA A 155 -1.66 -4.35 9.79
CA ALA A 155 -0.32 -4.83 10.10
C ALA A 155 -0.12 -6.23 9.48
N TYR A 156 0.98 -6.41 8.75
CA TYR A 156 1.29 -7.67 8.07
C TYR A 156 1.95 -8.72 8.97
N GLU A 157 2.32 -8.32 10.20
CA GLU A 157 2.83 -9.21 11.24
C GLU A 157 2.54 -8.64 12.64
N GLN A 158 2.62 -9.50 13.67
CA GLN A 158 2.45 -9.08 15.06
C GLN A 158 3.53 -8.04 15.45
N GLY A 159 3.09 -6.91 16.02
CA GLY A 159 3.96 -5.80 16.40
C GLY A 159 4.44 -4.93 15.22
N ALA A 160 3.98 -5.18 14.01
CA ALA A 160 4.07 -4.20 12.93
C ALA A 160 3.00 -3.12 13.10
N PHE A 161 3.26 -1.93 12.54
CA PHE A 161 2.25 -0.87 12.50
C PHE A 161 1.31 -1.10 11.31
N ARG A 162 0.10 -0.58 11.44
CA ARG A 162 -0.77 -0.37 10.28
C ARG A 162 -0.09 0.55 9.29
N GLU A 163 -0.27 0.27 8.03
CA GLU A 163 0.21 1.15 6.97
C GLU A 163 -0.93 2.05 6.50
N PRO A 164 -0.98 3.31 6.98
CA PRO A 164 -2.10 4.20 6.69
C PRO A 164 -2.18 4.58 5.22
N ARG A 165 -1.07 4.46 4.50
CA ARG A 165 -0.96 4.73 3.07
C ARG A 165 -0.16 3.63 2.40
N SER A 166 -0.87 2.66 1.84
CA SER A 166 -0.28 1.63 1.00
C SER A 166 -0.66 1.83 -0.46
N LEU A 167 0.28 1.46 -1.34
CA LEU A 167 0.05 1.23 -2.74
C LEU A 167 0.06 -0.28 -2.95
N ILE A 168 -1.01 -0.84 -3.47
CA ILE A 168 -1.18 -2.27 -3.66
C ILE A 168 -1.36 -2.54 -5.15
N VAL A 169 -0.58 -3.46 -5.67
CA VAL A 169 -0.59 -3.84 -7.09
C VAL A 169 -0.90 -5.32 -7.20
N GLY A 170 -2.05 -5.65 -7.78
CA GLY A 170 -2.47 -7.01 -8.07
C GLY A 170 -2.27 -7.35 -9.54
N PHE A 171 -1.86 -8.58 -9.81
CA PHE A 171 -1.63 -9.11 -11.16
C PHE A 171 -2.56 -10.28 -11.46
N PRO A 172 -2.90 -10.53 -12.74
CA PRO A 172 -3.70 -11.70 -13.17
C PRO A 172 -3.11 -13.05 -12.73
N SER A 173 -1.78 -13.11 -12.50
CA SER A 173 -1.09 -14.28 -11.93
C SER A 173 -1.47 -14.59 -10.48
N GLY A 174 -2.32 -13.77 -9.85
CA GLY A 174 -2.65 -13.83 -8.43
C GLY A 174 -1.57 -13.23 -7.53
N THR A 175 -0.50 -12.66 -8.08
CA THR A 175 0.54 -12.01 -7.27
C THR A 175 0.10 -10.61 -6.88
N THR A 176 0.29 -10.28 -5.60
CA THR A 176 0.01 -8.95 -5.05
C THR A 176 1.26 -8.38 -4.38
N PHE A 177 1.67 -7.19 -4.82
CA PHE A 177 2.72 -6.40 -4.18
C PHE A 177 2.10 -5.29 -3.33
N GLN A 178 2.56 -5.14 -2.08
CA GLN A 178 2.17 -4.05 -1.20
C GLN A 178 3.37 -3.15 -0.91
N PHE A 179 3.24 -1.88 -1.25
CA PHE A 179 4.25 -0.86 -0.99
C PHE A 179 3.77 0.13 0.08
N ARG A 180 4.70 0.64 0.87
CA ARG A 180 4.50 1.84 1.68
C ARG A 180 4.56 3.06 0.77
N ALA A 181 3.52 3.92 0.82
CA ALA A 181 3.43 5.04 -0.11
C ALA A 181 4.41 6.19 0.19
N GLU A 182 4.94 6.26 1.42
CA GLU A 182 5.82 7.34 1.86
C GLU A 182 7.21 7.29 1.20
N ASP A 183 7.73 6.08 1.02
CA ASP A 183 9.09 5.84 0.53
C ASP A 183 9.17 4.77 -0.56
N SER A 184 8.04 4.36 -1.11
CA SER A 184 7.93 3.33 -2.15
C SER A 184 8.55 2.00 -1.78
N ARG A 185 8.57 1.66 -0.49
CA ARG A 185 9.16 0.43 -0.02
C ARG A 185 8.21 -0.72 -0.18
N LEU A 186 8.69 -1.82 -0.74
CA LEU A 186 7.96 -3.07 -0.74
C LEU A 186 7.88 -3.62 0.69
N LEU A 187 6.68 -3.94 1.14
CA LEU A 187 6.40 -4.47 2.47
C LEU A 187 6.06 -5.96 2.42
N THR A 188 5.19 -6.35 1.48
CA THR A 188 4.76 -7.75 1.34
C THR A 188 4.54 -8.13 -0.10
N VAL A 189 4.69 -9.43 -0.37
CA VAL A 189 4.21 -10.10 -1.58
C VAL A 189 3.27 -11.21 -1.15
N ARG A 190 2.15 -11.34 -1.85
CA ARG A 190 1.12 -12.35 -1.60
C ARG A 190 0.77 -13.08 -2.87
N GLN A 191 0.23 -14.29 -2.73
CA GLN A 191 -0.25 -15.11 -3.83
C GLN A 191 -1.69 -15.57 -3.56
N GLY A 192 -2.57 -15.44 -4.56
CA GLY A 192 -3.97 -15.83 -4.49
C GLY A 192 -4.92 -14.68 -4.80
N GLU A 193 -6.07 -14.65 -4.14
CA GLU A 193 -7.06 -13.58 -4.30
C GLU A 193 -6.50 -12.22 -3.87
N PHE A 194 -7.01 -11.14 -4.49
CA PHE A 194 -6.42 -9.82 -4.35
C PHE A 194 -6.80 -9.14 -3.03
N LEU A 195 -7.90 -8.41 -3.01
CA LEU A 195 -8.31 -7.56 -1.89
C LEU A 195 -9.82 -7.54 -1.71
N ASP A 196 -10.25 -7.44 -0.45
CA ASP A 196 -11.60 -7.01 -0.11
C ASP A 196 -11.59 -5.52 0.28
N ARG A 197 -12.36 -4.71 -0.46
CA ARG A 197 -12.54 -3.26 -0.27
C ARG A 197 -13.55 -2.97 0.86
N ARG A 198 -13.30 -3.49 2.05
CA ARG A 198 -14.15 -3.24 3.22
C ARG A 198 -14.29 -1.75 3.57
N ASP A 199 -13.42 -0.90 3.06
CA ASP A 199 -13.49 0.55 3.18
C ASP A 199 -14.67 1.16 2.38
N TRP A 200 -15.28 0.42 1.45
CA TRP A 200 -16.48 0.87 0.73
C TRP A 200 -17.74 0.90 1.61
N GLY A 201 -17.80 0.09 2.68
CA GLY A 201 -18.88 0.11 3.65
C GLY A 201 -18.89 1.36 4.56
N GLY A 202 -17.86 2.19 4.48
CA GLY A 202 -17.74 3.47 5.19
C GLY A 202 -16.79 4.39 4.43
N ARG A 203 -17.04 5.68 4.46
CA ARG A 203 -16.19 6.65 3.77
C ARG A 203 -14.85 6.84 4.46
N GLY A 204 -13.91 5.93 4.17
CA GLY A 204 -12.53 5.98 4.59
C GLY A 204 -12.34 5.63 6.08
N GLY A 205 -11.27 4.96 6.40
CA GLY A 205 -10.87 4.60 7.76
C GLY A 205 -11.02 3.12 8.10
N SER A 206 -11.71 2.34 7.29
CA SER A 206 -11.59 0.88 7.33
C SER A 206 -10.36 0.43 6.57
N GLU A 207 -9.71 -0.61 7.07
CA GLU A 207 -8.57 -1.24 6.41
C GLU A 207 -9.06 -2.08 5.23
N LEU A 208 -8.28 -2.07 4.16
CA LEU A 208 -8.39 -3.07 3.10
C LEU A 208 -8.06 -4.45 3.70
N GLN A 209 -8.75 -5.48 3.27
CA GLN A 209 -8.46 -6.85 3.70
C GLN A 209 -7.70 -7.57 2.59
N PRO A 210 -6.41 -7.90 2.77
CA PRO A 210 -5.69 -8.74 1.82
C PRO A 210 -6.19 -10.18 1.93
N LEU A 211 -6.49 -10.81 0.79
CA LEU A 211 -7.05 -12.16 0.74
C LEU A 211 -5.97 -13.22 0.42
N GLY A 212 -4.97 -12.85 -0.39
CA GLY A 212 -3.91 -13.78 -0.77
C GLY A 212 -2.99 -14.19 0.39
N THR A 213 -2.39 -15.37 0.26
CA THR A 213 -1.40 -15.91 1.19
C THR A 213 -0.11 -15.11 1.13
N LEU A 214 0.46 -14.77 2.28
CA LEU A 214 1.73 -14.07 2.39
C LEU A 214 2.88 -15.01 1.97
N THR A 215 3.58 -14.67 0.88
CA THR A 215 4.72 -15.43 0.36
C THR A 215 6.06 -14.80 0.71
N TRP A 216 6.07 -13.48 0.90
CA TRP A 216 7.27 -12.73 1.30
C TRP A 216 6.88 -11.49 2.10
N LYS A 217 7.72 -11.10 3.05
CA LYS A 217 7.60 -9.87 3.81
C LYS A 217 8.96 -9.24 4.08
N ALA A 218 9.01 -7.92 4.10
CA ALA A 218 10.19 -7.16 4.47
C ALA A 218 10.55 -7.39 5.94
N SER A 219 11.85 -7.57 6.22
CA SER A 219 12.33 -7.70 7.58
C SER A 219 12.30 -6.35 8.32
N ARG A 220 12.26 -6.40 9.66
CA ARG A 220 12.36 -5.18 10.48
C ARG A 220 13.70 -4.48 10.31
N ALA A 221 14.78 -5.26 10.12
CA ALA A 221 16.12 -4.72 9.94
C ALA A 221 16.26 -3.91 8.65
N SER A 222 15.41 -4.20 7.64
CA SER A 222 15.43 -3.48 6.39
C SER A 222 14.56 -2.21 6.38
N ARG A 223 13.94 -1.80 7.51
CA ARG A 223 13.02 -0.64 7.55
C ARG A 223 13.64 0.68 7.11
N ASP A 224 14.91 0.87 7.43
CA ASP A 224 15.63 2.11 7.13
C ASP A 224 16.55 1.97 5.90
N PHE A 225 16.45 0.83 5.21
CA PHE A 225 17.24 0.60 4.02
C PHE A 225 16.68 1.39 2.84
N THR A 226 17.52 2.21 2.23
CA THR A 226 17.25 2.90 0.96
C THR A 226 18.13 2.32 -0.13
N GLU A 227 17.58 2.02 -1.30
CA GLU A 227 18.33 1.46 -2.43
C GLU A 227 19.33 2.46 -3.02
N PHE A 228 19.04 3.76 -2.95
CA PHE A 228 19.85 4.79 -3.55
C PHE A 228 20.56 5.65 -2.50
N VAL A 229 21.76 6.03 -2.82
CA VAL A 229 22.57 6.97 -2.04
C VAL A 229 23.11 8.08 -2.94
N ASP A 230 23.30 9.23 -2.34
CA ASP A 230 24.10 10.30 -2.91
C ASP A 230 25.54 9.81 -3.07
N ALA A 231 26.12 9.98 -4.25
CA ALA A 231 27.43 9.40 -4.56
C ALA A 231 28.60 10.08 -3.84
N GLU A 232 28.42 11.35 -3.42
CA GLU A 232 29.46 12.13 -2.74
C GLU A 232 29.38 11.94 -1.23
N SER A 233 28.19 12.15 -0.63
CA SER A 233 28.02 12.06 0.81
C SER A 233 27.77 10.65 1.32
N GLY A 234 27.35 9.72 0.47
CA GLY A 234 26.91 8.38 0.86
C GLY A 234 25.59 8.34 1.61
N GLN A 235 24.91 9.49 1.78
CA GLN A 235 23.60 9.58 2.43
C GLN A 235 22.51 8.84 1.66
N GLY A 236 21.60 8.18 2.38
CA GLY A 236 20.46 7.50 1.78
C GLY A 236 19.45 8.47 1.17
N LEU A 237 18.99 8.16 -0.04
CA LEU A 237 17.97 8.94 -0.74
C LEU A 237 16.62 8.26 -0.60
N ARG A 238 15.59 9.03 -0.19
CA ARG A 238 14.24 8.53 -0.04
C ARG A 238 13.51 8.59 -1.37
N ARG A 239 12.80 7.52 -1.72
CA ARG A 239 11.90 7.49 -2.89
C ARG A 239 10.53 8.05 -2.52
N ARG A 240 9.88 8.73 -3.46
CA ARG A 240 8.49 9.17 -3.35
C ARG A 240 7.76 8.90 -4.66
N VAL A 241 6.79 7.98 -4.65
CA VAL A 241 6.00 7.68 -5.85
C VAL A 241 5.25 8.94 -6.32
N ARG A 242 5.43 9.29 -7.58
CA ARG A 242 4.70 10.39 -8.25
C ARG A 242 3.48 9.87 -8.98
N ARG A 243 3.66 8.81 -9.76
CA ARG A 243 2.59 8.20 -10.56
C ARG A 243 2.81 6.72 -10.72
N THR A 244 1.73 6.03 -11.01
CA THR A 244 1.71 4.64 -11.46
C THR A 244 1.22 4.59 -12.90
N GLU A 245 1.75 3.68 -13.70
CA GLU A 245 1.37 3.50 -15.09
C GLU A 245 1.24 2.00 -15.36
N ILE A 246 0.16 1.59 -16.01
CA ILE A 246 -0.07 0.21 -16.43
C ILE A 246 0.08 0.17 -17.95
N LYS A 247 0.94 -0.71 -18.45
CA LYS A 247 1.18 -0.92 -19.88
C LYS A 247 1.10 -2.41 -20.19
N GLY A 248 -0.02 -2.84 -20.75
CA GLY A 248 -0.29 -4.26 -20.92
C GLY A 248 -0.32 -4.96 -19.57
N ASP A 249 0.51 -5.97 -19.41
CA ASP A 249 0.62 -6.79 -18.19
C ASP A 249 1.60 -6.25 -17.16
N ASP A 250 2.22 -5.11 -17.44
CA ASP A 250 3.28 -4.54 -16.63
C ASP A 250 2.83 -3.32 -15.86
N VAL A 251 3.47 -3.09 -14.69
CA VAL A 251 3.22 -1.91 -13.87
C VAL A 251 4.51 -1.14 -13.64
N TRP A 252 4.42 0.17 -13.83
CA TRP A 252 5.51 1.12 -13.64
C TRP A 252 5.20 2.06 -12.49
N LEU A 253 6.11 2.15 -11.54
CA LEU A 253 6.08 3.15 -10.48
C LEU A 253 7.14 4.20 -10.78
N HIS A 254 6.73 5.43 -11.06
CA HIS A 254 7.65 6.55 -11.26
C HIS A 254 7.85 7.26 -9.92
N PHE A 255 9.09 7.50 -9.54
CA PHE A 255 9.42 8.11 -8.25
C PHE A 255 10.43 9.26 -8.37
N ASP A 256 10.37 10.18 -7.40
CA ASP A 256 11.44 11.12 -7.12
C ASP A 256 12.43 10.51 -6.15
N LEU A 257 13.69 10.94 -6.24
CA LEU A 257 14.73 10.76 -5.23
C LEU A 257 14.88 12.06 -4.45
N LEU A 258 14.71 11.96 -3.13
CA LEU A 258 14.71 13.09 -2.21
C LEU A 258 15.86 12.91 -1.20
N ASP A 259 16.56 13.99 -0.89
CA ASP A 259 17.52 14.05 0.21
C ASP A 259 16.81 14.12 1.58
N GLU A 260 17.57 14.20 2.68
CA GLU A 260 17.02 14.30 4.03
C GLU A 260 16.18 15.56 4.24
N GLY A 261 16.52 16.66 3.58
CA GLY A 261 15.75 17.89 3.59
C GLY A 261 14.47 17.84 2.77
N GLY A 262 14.23 16.73 2.04
CA GLY A 262 13.08 16.57 1.16
C GLY A 262 13.24 17.24 -0.21
N THR A 263 14.45 17.73 -0.54
CA THR A 263 14.76 18.32 -1.83
C THR A 263 14.91 17.21 -2.87
N ARG A 264 14.32 17.42 -4.04
CA ARG A 264 14.43 16.50 -5.18
C ARG A 264 15.83 16.60 -5.79
N VAL A 265 16.55 15.50 -5.82
CA VAL A 265 17.91 15.38 -6.37
C VAL A 265 17.96 14.51 -7.63
N GLY A 266 16.89 13.82 -7.93
CA GLY A 266 16.78 12.94 -9.08
C GLY A 266 15.42 12.24 -9.13
N GLY A 267 15.35 11.20 -9.91
CA GLY A 267 14.15 10.37 -10.05
C GLY A 267 14.47 8.99 -10.60
N GLY A 268 13.42 8.22 -10.82
CA GLY A 268 13.59 6.89 -11.38
C GLY A 268 12.28 6.18 -11.63
N GLN A 269 12.41 4.91 -11.92
CA GLN A 269 11.30 4.02 -12.24
C GLN A 269 11.51 2.68 -11.54
N GLU A 270 10.42 2.09 -11.08
CA GLU A 270 10.36 0.71 -10.67
C GLU A 270 9.39 -0.03 -11.58
N PHE A 271 9.85 -1.10 -12.15
CA PHE A 271 9.10 -1.96 -13.05
C PHE A 271 8.74 -3.25 -12.33
N LEU A 272 7.47 -3.62 -12.39
CA LEU A 272 6.94 -4.84 -11.78
C LEU A 272 6.48 -5.77 -12.90
N SER A 273 6.99 -6.99 -12.88
CA SER A 273 6.69 -8.02 -13.87
C SER A 273 6.99 -9.42 -13.32
N PHE A 274 7.11 -10.41 -14.21
CA PHE A 274 7.39 -11.81 -13.88
C PHE A 274 8.47 -12.38 -14.78
N LEU A 275 9.25 -13.29 -14.22
CA LEU A 275 10.12 -14.18 -14.93
C LEU A 275 9.49 -15.57 -14.90
N ILE A 276 9.36 -16.23 -16.04
CA ILE A 276 8.84 -17.61 -16.09
C ILE A 276 10.00 -18.60 -15.94
N VAL A 277 9.95 -19.40 -14.88
CA VAL A 277 10.94 -20.42 -14.53
C VAL A 277 10.22 -21.77 -14.43
N ASN A 278 10.48 -22.68 -15.35
CA ASN A 278 9.81 -23.99 -15.42
C ASN A 278 8.26 -23.86 -15.33
N ASP A 279 7.70 -22.97 -16.14
CA ASP A 279 6.27 -22.62 -16.20
C ASP A 279 5.70 -21.99 -14.92
N ILE A 280 6.53 -21.63 -13.97
CA ILE A 280 6.13 -20.94 -12.72
C ILE A 280 6.49 -19.46 -12.82
N PRO A 281 5.55 -18.53 -12.61
CA PRO A 281 5.84 -17.11 -12.57
C PRO A 281 6.60 -16.75 -11.28
N VAL A 282 7.82 -16.26 -11.43
CA VAL A 282 8.65 -15.69 -10.36
C VAL A 282 8.48 -14.17 -10.40
N PRO A 283 7.93 -13.55 -9.36
CA PRO A 283 7.76 -12.11 -9.32
C PRO A 283 9.10 -11.38 -9.44
N MET A 284 9.16 -10.38 -10.32
CA MET A 284 10.36 -9.60 -10.62
C MET A 284 10.09 -8.11 -10.41
N ARG A 285 11.08 -7.41 -9.86
CA ARG A 285 11.11 -5.95 -9.76
C ARG A 285 12.43 -5.45 -10.32
N ALA A 286 12.39 -4.48 -11.22
CA ALA A 286 13.59 -3.79 -11.69
C ALA A 286 13.49 -2.31 -11.28
N ILE A 287 14.47 -1.83 -10.51
CA ILE A 287 14.51 -0.46 -10.00
C ILE A 287 15.68 0.26 -10.66
N LEU A 288 15.38 1.37 -11.33
CA LEU A 288 16.38 2.23 -11.95
C LEU A 288 16.26 3.63 -11.37
N GLY A 289 17.38 4.21 -10.92
CA GLY A 289 17.46 5.59 -10.46
C GLY A 289 18.50 6.40 -11.24
N SER A 290 18.25 7.68 -11.36
CA SER A 290 19.20 8.64 -11.94
C SER A 290 19.18 9.94 -11.14
N GLY A 291 20.35 10.57 -10.98
CA GLY A 291 20.50 11.90 -10.45
C GLY A 291 20.33 12.96 -11.55
N GLU A 292 19.78 14.10 -11.18
CA GLU A 292 19.67 15.30 -12.05
C GLU A 292 20.65 16.39 -11.59
N SER A 293 20.70 16.65 -10.28
CA SER A 293 21.57 17.66 -9.66
C SER A 293 22.78 17.09 -8.95
N ARG A 294 22.76 15.80 -8.64
CA ARG A 294 23.84 15.07 -7.95
C ARG A 294 23.98 13.69 -8.56
N ALA A 295 25.18 13.13 -8.46
CA ALA A 295 25.39 11.73 -8.84
C ALA A 295 24.67 10.82 -7.84
N VAL A 296 23.94 9.84 -8.36
CA VAL A 296 23.20 8.84 -7.58
C VAL A 296 23.77 7.46 -7.86
N LYS A 297 23.97 6.66 -6.84
CA LYS A 297 24.40 5.26 -6.98
C LYS A 297 23.58 4.32 -6.11
N LEU A 298 23.57 3.03 -6.47
CA LEU A 298 22.98 1.99 -5.65
C LEU A 298 23.80 1.73 -4.40
N ARG A 299 23.12 1.59 -3.28
CA ARG A 299 23.73 1.15 -2.02
C ARG A 299 24.07 -0.34 -2.10
N LYS A 300 25.24 -0.73 -1.61
CA LYS A 300 25.58 -2.15 -1.49
C LYS A 300 24.57 -2.86 -0.58
N LEU A 301 24.06 -4.02 -1.04
CA LEU A 301 23.12 -4.83 -0.25
C LEU A 301 23.86 -5.65 0.81
N PRO A 302 23.33 -5.76 2.02
CA PRO A 302 23.76 -6.77 2.96
C PRO A 302 23.28 -8.14 2.47
N GLY A 303 24.16 -9.11 2.36
CA GLY A 303 23.82 -10.47 1.94
C GLY A 303 25.05 -11.29 1.58
N LYS A 304 24.83 -12.52 1.14
CA LYS A 304 25.89 -13.38 0.61
C LYS A 304 26.01 -13.14 -0.89
N GLU A 305 27.17 -12.69 -1.31
CA GLU A 305 27.51 -12.56 -2.73
C GLU A 305 27.71 -13.95 -3.33
N SER A 306 27.11 -14.17 -4.49
CA SER A 306 27.42 -15.30 -5.36
C SER A 306 27.56 -14.74 -6.77
N GLN A 307 28.73 -14.93 -7.41
CA GLN A 307 28.89 -14.56 -8.81
C GLN A 307 28.04 -15.49 -9.69
N ALA A 308 27.27 -14.91 -10.59
CA ALA A 308 26.52 -15.65 -11.59
C ALA A 308 27.31 -15.80 -12.89
N ASP A 309 27.98 -14.74 -13.34
CA ASP A 309 28.94 -14.67 -14.43
C ASP A 309 29.74 -13.35 -14.36
N ASP A 310 30.65 -13.12 -15.33
CA ASP A 310 31.49 -11.92 -15.38
C ASP A 310 30.74 -10.64 -15.77
N SER A 311 29.44 -10.72 -16.05
CA SER A 311 28.62 -9.58 -16.51
C SER A 311 27.61 -9.08 -15.47
N MET A 312 27.55 -9.73 -14.30
CA MET A 312 26.49 -9.47 -13.32
C MET A 312 26.88 -9.86 -11.89
N ASP A 313 26.63 -8.96 -10.96
CA ASP A 313 26.67 -9.25 -9.52
C ASP A 313 25.36 -9.82 -9.02
N VAL A 314 25.41 -10.96 -8.34
CA VAL A 314 24.24 -11.59 -7.72
C VAL A 314 24.41 -11.68 -6.20
N THR A 315 23.43 -11.21 -5.47
CA THR A 315 23.41 -11.22 -4.00
C THR A 315 22.11 -11.85 -3.50
N THR A 316 22.18 -12.81 -2.60
CA THR A 316 21.01 -13.26 -1.83
C THR A 316 20.85 -12.37 -0.60
N THR A 317 19.75 -11.62 -0.54
CA THR A 317 19.49 -10.68 0.56
C THR A 317 19.11 -11.43 1.85
N SER A 318 19.26 -10.76 2.99
CA SER A 318 18.81 -11.28 4.29
C SER A 318 17.30 -11.56 4.36
N ASP A 319 16.53 -10.92 3.50
CA ASP A 319 15.07 -11.09 3.38
C ASP A 319 14.68 -12.24 2.41
N GLY A 320 15.67 -13.00 1.92
CA GLY A 320 15.44 -14.15 1.05
C GLY A 320 15.06 -13.80 -0.38
N LEU A 321 15.62 -12.72 -0.92
CA LEU A 321 15.47 -12.33 -2.32
C LEU A 321 16.78 -12.51 -3.06
N VAL A 322 16.70 -12.81 -4.34
CA VAL A 322 17.83 -12.73 -5.25
C VAL A 322 17.87 -11.33 -5.85
N ALA A 323 18.96 -10.61 -5.66
CA ALA A 323 19.20 -9.29 -6.22
C ALA A 323 20.36 -9.33 -7.22
N CYS A 324 20.13 -8.76 -8.40
CA CYS A 324 21.10 -8.71 -9.49
C CYS A 324 21.42 -7.27 -9.87
N VAL A 325 22.68 -6.97 -10.14
CA VAL A 325 23.14 -5.72 -10.74
C VAL A 325 23.90 -6.07 -12.00
N LEU A 326 23.53 -5.46 -13.11
CA LEU A 326 24.19 -5.67 -14.40
C LEU A 326 25.33 -4.67 -14.57
N ASP A 327 26.47 -5.09 -15.11
CA ASP A 327 27.66 -4.24 -15.28
C ASP A 327 27.39 -3.07 -16.23
N ASP A 328 26.58 -3.28 -17.26
CA ASP A 328 26.18 -2.24 -18.23
C ASP A 328 25.02 -1.35 -17.74
N ALA A 329 24.48 -1.62 -16.55
CA ALA A 329 23.40 -0.84 -15.93
C ALA A 329 23.59 -0.68 -14.41
N PRO A 330 24.70 -0.04 -13.96
CA PRO A 330 25.09 -0.02 -12.54
C PRO A 330 24.12 0.73 -11.62
N ASN A 331 23.22 1.55 -12.18
CA ASN A 331 22.17 2.24 -11.43
C ASN A 331 20.82 1.49 -11.45
N MET A 332 20.81 0.27 -11.97
CA MET A 332 19.65 -0.60 -11.99
C MET A 332 19.86 -1.81 -11.09
N ARG A 333 18.87 -2.13 -10.26
CA ARG A 333 18.83 -3.36 -9.48
C ARG A 333 17.59 -4.16 -9.81
N ILE A 334 17.77 -5.45 -10.02
CA ILE A 334 16.70 -6.38 -10.28
C ILE A 334 16.54 -7.27 -9.06
N TYR A 335 15.32 -7.38 -8.55
CA TYR A 335 14.95 -8.29 -7.47
C TYR A 335 14.07 -9.40 -8.04
N LEU A 336 14.46 -10.64 -7.74
CA LEU A 336 13.66 -11.82 -8.04
C LEU A 336 13.17 -12.41 -6.71
N HIS A 337 11.87 -12.63 -6.62
CA HIS A 337 11.25 -13.23 -5.44
C HIS A 337 11.41 -14.76 -5.49
N ALA A 338 12.66 -15.20 -5.42
CA ALA A 338 13.10 -16.59 -5.42
C ALA A 338 14.03 -16.83 -4.23
N PRO A 339 13.97 -18.01 -3.59
CA PRO A 339 14.73 -18.29 -2.37
C PRO A 339 16.25 -18.40 -2.60
N ALA A 340 16.67 -18.69 -3.82
CA ALA A 340 18.07 -18.81 -4.21
C ALA A 340 18.26 -18.60 -5.70
N TRP A 341 19.50 -18.27 -6.09
CA TRP A 341 19.92 -18.29 -7.49
C TRP A 341 20.17 -19.74 -7.91
N THR A 342 19.35 -20.25 -8.81
CA THR A 342 19.45 -21.63 -9.33
C THR A 342 19.80 -21.62 -10.81
N PRO A 343 20.35 -22.71 -11.37
CA PRO A 343 20.61 -22.81 -12.80
C PRO A 343 19.37 -22.55 -13.67
N SER A 344 18.20 -23.03 -13.26
CA SER A 344 16.94 -22.77 -13.97
C SER A 344 16.53 -21.31 -13.94
N LEU A 345 16.73 -20.64 -12.80
CA LEU A 345 16.46 -19.21 -12.67
C LEU A 345 17.43 -18.39 -13.52
N ALA A 346 18.73 -18.75 -13.50
CA ALA A 346 19.75 -18.14 -14.34
C ALA A 346 19.41 -18.27 -15.82
N ALA A 347 19.08 -19.47 -16.29
CA ALA A 347 18.74 -19.71 -17.68
C ALA A 347 17.49 -18.93 -18.11
N ALA A 348 16.45 -18.88 -17.28
CA ALA A 348 15.25 -18.09 -17.54
C ALA A 348 15.52 -16.59 -17.56
N PHE A 349 16.37 -16.11 -16.65
CA PHE A 349 16.80 -14.71 -16.58
C PHE A 349 17.60 -14.32 -17.85
N ASP A 350 18.58 -15.10 -18.24
CA ASP A 350 19.36 -14.90 -19.47
C ASP A 350 18.49 -14.93 -20.73
N ALA A 351 17.55 -15.87 -20.80
CA ALA A 351 16.60 -15.94 -21.89
C ALA A 351 15.74 -14.67 -21.97
N SER A 352 15.33 -14.12 -20.81
CA SER A 352 14.58 -12.87 -20.74
C SER A 352 15.38 -11.66 -21.20
N LEU A 353 16.70 -11.66 -20.97
CA LEU A 353 17.60 -10.61 -21.43
C LEU A 353 17.90 -10.71 -22.94
N ARG A 354 17.87 -11.91 -23.52
CA ARG A 354 18.18 -12.19 -24.94
C ARG A 354 16.97 -12.18 -25.87
N LYS A 355 15.73 -12.29 -25.34
CA LYS A 355 14.51 -12.23 -26.15
C LYS A 355 14.39 -10.87 -26.81
N LYS A 356 15.17 -10.78 -27.92
CA LYS A 356 15.19 -9.65 -28.83
C LYS A 356 15.89 -10.01 -30.10
N ASP A 357 15.14 -10.16 -31.07
CA ASP A 357 15.40 -9.64 -32.42
C ASP A 357 14.15 -9.89 -33.25
#